data_7f828250e2c4e1d363f4b874e72a0e8b
#
_entry.id   7f828250e2c4e1d363f4b874e72a0e8b
#
_cell.length_a   1.000
_cell.length_b   1.000
_cell.length_c   1.000
_cell.angle_alpha   90.00
_cell.angle_beta   90.00
_cell.angle_gamma   90.00
#
_symmetry.space_group_name_H-M   'P 1'
#
loop_
_entity.id
_entity.type
_entity.pdbx_description
1 polymer ?
#
loop_
_entity_poly.entity_id
_entity_poly.type
_entity_poly.pdbx_seq_one_letter_code
_entity_poly.pdbx_strand_id
1 'polypeptide(L)'
;MIESHEQSRRDRLARAYQSLEGLHCGDAFGERFFVREELALSLIRKKAVPRAPWGFTDDTMMAISVVSTLEEHAEIDQDHLAKSFARNYDPSRGYGPAMHELLARIRQGGYWRHEAKMLFGGQGSFGNGSAMRVAPLGAYFADDLDKVVDQAERSAVTTHCHREAVAGAIAVALAAALAWRHGNSSQLSSSEEFLQQILQRTPPSEVRQGIENAIDFPQGTAVQTVASALGNGSMVTAQDTVPFALWSAPCHLNDYEEALWATVSGLGDRDTTCAMVGGVVVMRTGVQGIPKEWLHCQEPIPRHMLKNCGMTSFPDNS
;
A
#
# COMPACT_ATOMS: atom_id res chain seq x y z
N MET A 1 -4.92 -26.62 21.16
CA MET A 1 -3.88 -26.24 20.17
C MET A 1 -4.47 -25.92 18.80
N ILE A 2 -5.34 -26.74 18.21
CA ILE A 2 -5.94 -26.46 16.87
C ILE A 2 -6.79 -25.20 16.90
N GLU A 3 -7.66 -25.02 17.91
CA GLU A 3 -8.51 -23.82 18.05
C GLU A 3 -7.70 -22.52 18.24
N SER A 4 -6.56 -22.57 18.97
CA SER A 4 -5.69 -21.40 19.13
C SER A 4 -4.97 -20.98 17.84
N HIS A 5 -4.59 -21.94 17.00
CA HIS A 5 -3.99 -21.65 15.70
C HIS A 5 -5.00 -21.06 14.70
N GLU A 6 -6.23 -21.58 14.71
CA GLU A 6 -7.29 -21.07 13.86
C GLU A 6 -7.74 -19.66 14.27
N GLN A 7 -7.87 -19.38 15.55
CA GLN A 7 -8.16 -18.04 16.07
C GLN A 7 -7.05 -17.05 15.68
N SER A 8 -5.77 -17.41 15.88
CA SER A 8 -4.62 -16.57 15.47
C SER A 8 -4.63 -16.27 13.97
N ARG A 9 -5.04 -17.23 13.12
CA ARG A 9 -5.17 -16.99 11.66
C ARG A 9 -6.30 -16.04 11.34
N ARG A 10 -7.46 -16.17 11.99
CA ARG A 10 -8.59 -15.24 11.81
C ARG A 10 -8.22 -13.82 12.21
N ASP A 11 -7.52 -13.64 13.32
CA ASP A 11 -7.07 -12.32 13.79
C ASP A 11 -6.09 -11.68 12.80
N ARG A 12 -5.17 -12.45 12.23
CA ARG A 12 -4.24 -11.99 11.19
C ARG A 12 -4.96 -11.57 9.91
N LEU A 13 -5.94 -12.36 9.46
CA LEU A 13 -6.76 -12.02 8.30
C LEU A 13 -7.60 -10.77 8.54
N ALA A 14 -8.19 -10.62 9.73
CA ALA A 14 -8.94 -9.40 10.08
C ALA A 14 -8.07 -8.15 9.95
N ARG A 15 -6.80 -8.21 10.40
CA ARG A 15 -5.83 -7.11 10.21
C ARG A 15 -5.52 -6.84 8.73
N ALA A 16 -5.32 -7.90 7.94
CA ALA A 16 -5.09 -7.75 6.50
C ALA A 16 -6.27 -7.10 5.79
N TYR A 17 -7.49 -7.47 6.14
CA TYR A 17 -8.70 -6.85 5.61
C TYR A 17 -8.85 -5.40 6.05
N GLN A 18 -8.56 -5.07 7.31
CA GLN A 18 -8.57 -3.70 7.80
C GLN A 18 -7.61 -2.82 7.00
N SER A 19 -6.38 -3.31 6.78
CA SER A 19 -5.38 -2.59 5.97
C SER A 19 -5.81 -2.46 4.50
N LEU A 20 -6.40 -3.52 3.93
CA LEU A 20 -6.92 -3.49 2.57
C LEU A 20 -8.04 -2.45 2.42
N GLU A 21 -8.95 -2.32 3.39
CA GLU A 21 -10.01 -1.31 3.37
C GLU A 21 -9.44 0.11 3.33
N GLY A 22 -8.44 0.40 4.18
CA GLY A 22 -7.77 1.70 4.18
C GLY A 22 -6.97 1.95 2.90
N LEU A 23 -6.29 0.94 2.38
CA LEU A 23 -5.56 1.03 1.11
C LEU A 23 -6.53 1.32 -0.04
N HIS A 24 -7.62 0.56 -0.14
CA HIS A 24 -8.65 0.72 -1.16
C HIS A 24 -9.29 2.11 -1.15
N CYS A 25 -9.65 2.60 0.04
CA CYS A 25 -10.17 3.95 0.18
C CYS A 25 -9.14 5.02 -0.22
N GLY A 26 -7.88 4.82 0.14
CA GLY A 26 -6.78 5.72 -0.21
C GLY A 26 -6.53 5.78 -1.71
N ASP A 27 -6.41 4.63 -2.37
CA ASP A 27 -6.28 4.48 -3.82
C ASP A 27 -7.44 5.21 -4.54
N ALA A 28 -8.68 4.80 -4.26
CA ALA A 28 -9.87 5.35 -4.88
C ALA A 28 -10.04 6.86 -4.62
N PHE A 29 -9.63 7.37 -3.46
CA PHE A 29 -9.60 8.80 -3.16
C PHE A 29 -8.54 9.52 -3.98
N GLY A 30 -7.29 9.03 -3.99
CA GLY A 30 -6.16 9.64 -4.67
C GLY A 30 -6.37 9.75 -6.18
N GLU A 31 -6.94 8.70 -6.80
CA GLU A 31 -7.27 8.65 -8.22
C GLU A 31 -8.20 9.81 -8.66
N ARG A 32 -9.07 10.29 -7.77
CA ARG A 32 -9.96 11.42 -8.08
C ARG A 32 -9.25 12.75 -8.33
N PHE A 33 -7.98 12.84 -7.98
CA PHE A 33 -7.20 14.07 -8.14
C PHE A 33 -6.32 14.09 -9.40
N PHE A 34 -6.34 13.04 -10.25
CA PHE A 34 -5.74 13.09 -11.58
C PHE A 34 -6.58 13.93 -12.56
N VAL A 35 -6.68 15.19 -12.20
CA VAL A 35 -7.31 16.26 -12.97
C VAL A 35 -6.29 17.37 -13.21
N ARG A 36 -6.65 18.44 -13.95
CA ARG A 36 -5.76 19.59 -14.13
C ARG A 36 -5.29 20.13 -12.78
N GLU A 37 -4.01 20.44 -12.67
CA GLU A 37 -3.34 20.75 -11.40
C GLU A 37 -4.04 21.88 -10.62
N GLU A 38 -4.45 22.98 -11.32
CA GLU A 38 -5.15 24.09 -10.64
C GLU A 38 -6.47 23.64 -9.99
N LEU A 39 -7.17 22.69 -10.65
CA LEU A 39 -8.40 22.13 -10.09
C LEU A 39 -8.09 21.23 -8.92
N ALA A 40 -7.10 20.35 -9.02
CA ALA A 40 -6.66 19.50 -7.92
C ALA A 40 -6.29 20.34 -6.69
N LEU A 41 -5.43 21.33 -6.87
CA LEU A 41 -5.03 22.26 -5.79
C LEU A 41 -6.21 23.03 -5.19
N SER A 42 -7.20 23.42 -6.01
CA SER A 42 -8.41 24.06 -5.50
C SER A 42 -9.25 23.13 -4.65
N LEU A 43 -9.44 21.88 -5.06
CA LEU A 43 -10.17 20.86 -4.32
C LEU A 43 -9.47 20.53 -3.00
N ILE A 44 -8.16 20.31 -3.02
CA ILE A 44 -7.32 20.01 -1.85
C ILE A 44 -7.39 21.14 -0.83
N ARG A 45 -7.16 22.40 -1.24
CA ARG A 45 -7.22 23.54 -0.32
C ARG A 45 -8.57 23.70 0.38
N LYS A 46 -9.66 23.32 -0.28
CA LYS A 46 -11.02 23.38 0.28
C LYS A 46 -11.42 22.12 1.00
N LYS A 47 -10.57 21.07 0.98
CA LYS A 47 -10.94 19.72 1.39
C LYS A 47 -12.29 19.31 0.77
N ALA A 48 -12.46 19.59 -0.53
CA ALA A 48 -13.70 19.31 -1.23
C ALA A 48 -13.71 17.84 -1.65
N VAL A 49 -14.52 17.04 -0.96
CA VAL A 49 -14.68 15.60 -1.24
C VAL A 49 -15.14 15.40 -2.68
N PRO A 50 -14.39 14.61 -3.48
CA PRO A 50 -14.75 14.35 -4.87
C PRO A 50 -16.10 13.63 -4.99
N ARG A 51 -16.80 13.85 -6.11
CA ARG A 51 -18.08 13.17 -6.36
C ARG A 51 -17.89 11.68 -6.59
N ALA A 52 -18.79 10.86 -6.02
CA ALA A 52 -18.87 9.43 -6.30
C ALA A 52 -19.27 9.15 -7.79
N PRO A 53 -18.98 7.95 -8.33
CA PRO A 53 -18.20 6.88 -7.70
C PRO A 53 -16.69 7.12 -7.80
N TRP A 54 -15.94 6.56 -6.84
CA TRP A 54 -14.47 6.54 -6.86
C TRP A 54 -14.01 5.16 -7.31
N GLY A 55 -13.52 5.06 -8.55
CA GLY A 55 -12.91 3.84 -9.05
C GLY A 55 -11.55 3.60 -8.38
N PHE A 56 -11.22 2.34 -8.14
CA PHE A 56 -9.89 1.95 -7.67
C PHE A 56 -8.98 1.53 -8.84
N THR A 57 -7.68 1.52 -8.60
CA THR A 57 -6.66 1.24 -9.60
C THR A 57 -6.00 -0.15 -9.40
N ASP A 58 -4.85 -0.36 -10.04
CA ASP A 58 -4.06 -1.59 -9.87
C ASP A 58 -3.50 -1.73 -8.44
N ASP A 59 -3.37 -0.66 -7.67
CA ASP A 59 -3.01 -0.68 -6.26
C ASP A 59 -3.91 -1.64 -5.47
N THR A 60 -5.20 -1.38 -5.49
CA THR A 60 -6.21 -2.22 -4.84
C THR A 60 -6.31 -3.59 -5.51
N MET A 61 -6.32 -3.66 -6.85
CA MET A 61 -6.44 -4.93 -7.58
C MET A 61 -5.31 -5.90 -7.21
N MET A 62 -4.09 -5.40 -7.10
CA MET A 62 -2.94 -6.21 -6.70
C MET A 62 -2.94 -6.52 -5.20
N ALA A 63 -3.37 -5.59 -4.35
CA ALA A 63 -3.51 -5.83 -2.92
C ALA A 63 -4.54 -6.93 -2.60
N ILE A 64 -5.66 -6.99 -3.33
CA ILE A 64 -6.63 -8.09 -3.26
C ILE A 64 -5.95 -9.44 -3.53
N SER A 65 -5.09 -9.53 -4.55
CA SER A 65 -4.37 -10.77 -4.86
C SER A 65 -3.39 -11.18 -3.76
N VAL A 66 -2.77 -10.21 -3.08
CA VAL A 66 -1.92 -10.46 -1.89
C VAL A 66 -2.77 -11.03 -0.76
N VAL A 67 -3.88 -10.39 -0.41
CA VAL A 67 -4.77 -10.86 0.67
C VAL A 67 -5.37 -12.23 0.35
N SER A 68 -5.84 -12.45 -0.87
CA SER A 68 -6.35 -13.76 -1.31
C SER A 68 -5.30 -14.88 -1.19
N THR A 69 -4.02 -14.57 -1.46
CA THR A 69 -2.92 -15.53 -1.26
C THR A 69 -2.73 -15.85 0.23
N LEU A 70 -2.78 -14.84 1.10
CA LEU A 70 -2.69 -15.04 2.56
C LEU A 70 -3.89 -15.81 3.10
N GLU A 71 -5.09 -15.61 2.55
CA GLU A 71 -6.29 -16.40 2.89
C GLU A 71 -6.10 -17.88 2.57
N GLU A 72 -5.46 -18.18 1.45
CA GLU A 72 -5.33 -19.55 0.97
C GLU A 72 -4.16 -20.29 1.63
N HIS A 73 -3.00 -19.64 1.71
CA HIS A 73 -1.73 -20.26 2.07
C HIS A 73 -1.18 -19.86 3.46
N ALA A 74 -1.74 -18.81 4.10
CA ALA A 74 -1.22 -18.22 5.35
C ALA A 74 0.22 -17.66 5.24
N GLU A 75 0.78 -17.65 4.05
CA GLU A 75 2.07 -17.09 3.66
C GLU A 75 2.05 -16.69 2.18
N ILE A 76 3.10 -16.03 1.70
CA ILE A 76 3.24 -15.73 0.27
C ILE A 76 3.74 -16.97 -0.48
N ASP A 77 2.80 -17.68 -1.09
CA ASP A 77 3.10 -18.61 -2.18
C ASP A 77 3.30 -17.79 -3.45
N GLN A 78 4.55 -17.72 -3.91
CA GLN A 78 4.94 -16.86 -5.03
C GLN A 78 4.33 -17.31 -6.36
N ASP A 79 4.20 -18.63 -6.58
CA ASP A 79 3.63 -19.17 -7.80
C ASP A 79 2.11 -18.91 -7.86
N HIS A 80 1.43 -19.04 -6.71
CA HIS A 80 0.03 -18.68 -6.57
C HIS A 80 -0.18 -17.19 -6.77
N LEU A 81 0.62 -16.35 -6.10
CA LEU A 81 0.50 -14.89 -6.17
C LEU A 81 0.70 -14.35 -7.58
N ALA A 82 1.75 -14.82 -8.28
CA ALA A 82 2.01 -14.41 -9.67
C ALA A 82 0.85 -14.79 -10.62
N LYS A 83 0.30 -15.98 -10.45
CA LYS A 83 -0.88 -16.44 -11.20
C LYS A 83 -2.13 -15.64 -10.83
N SER A 84 -2.28 -15.25 -9.55
CA SER A 84 -3.40 -14.43 -9.09
C SER A 84 -3.35 -13.04 -9.71
N PHE A 85 -2.18 -12.39 -9.73
CA PHE A 85 -1.99 -11.12 -10.44
C PHE A 85 -2.38 -11.21 -11.92
N ALA A 86 -1.88 -12.24 -12.62
CA ALA A 86 -2.17 -12.41 -14.04
C ALA A 86 -3.65 -12.74 -14.32
N ARG A 87 -4.32 -13.48 -13.43
CA ARG A 87 -5.74 -13.82 -13.53
C ARG A 87 -6.65 -12.61 -13.31
N ASN A 88 -6.31 -11.80 -12.30
CA ASN A 88 -7.10 -10.63 -11.87
C ASN A 88 -6.74 -9.36 -12.66
N TYR A 89 -5.80 -9.44 -13.59
CA TYR A 89 -5.35 -8.31 -14.40
C TYR A 89 -6.50 -7.75 -15.27
N ASP A 90 -6.80 -6.49 -15.04
CA ASP A 90 -7.72 -5.65 -15.82
C ASP A 90 -6.96 -4.45 -16.38
N PRO A 91 -6.76 -4.36 -17.72
CA PRO A 91 -5.95 -3.31 -18.34
C PRO A 91 -6.50 -1.88 -18.13
N SER A 92 -7.75 -1.75 -17.69
CA SER A 92 -8.37 -0.46 -17.42
C SER A 92 -8.00 0.15 -16.05
N ARG A 93 -7.24 -0.58 -15.22
CA ARG A 93 -6.94 -0.20 -13.82
C ARG A 93 -5.64 0.59 -13.64
N GLY A 94 -5.05 1.14 -14.68
CA GLY A 94 -3.91 2.06 -14.54
C GLY A 94 -2.52 1.43 -14.43
N TYR A 95 -2.38 0.12 -14.67
CA TYR A 95 -1.09 -0.56 -14.62
C TYR A 95 0.01 0.14 -15.43
N GLY A 96 1.21 0.19 -14.86
CA GLY A 96 2.38 0.67 -15.59
C GLY A 96 2.71 -0.18 -16.83
N PRO A 97 3.35 0.40 -17.87
CA PRO A 97 3.59 -0.29 -19.14
C PRO A 97 4.27 -1.65 -19.03
N ALA A 98 5.27 -1.79 -18.16
CA ALA A 98 5.98 -3.06 -17.92
C ALA A 98 5.08 -4.15 -17.32
N MET A 99 4.08 -3.76 -16.53
CA MET A 99 3.15 -4.72 -15.90
C MET A 99 2.15 -5.27 -16.90
N HIS A 100 1.69 -4.49 -17.87
CA HIS A 100 0.84 -4.99 -18.96
C HIS A 100 1.49 -6.18 -19.68
N GLU A 101 2.77 -6.04 -20.03
CA GLU A 101 3.52 -7.09 -20.73
C GLU A 101 3.80 -8.29 -19.80
N LEU A 102 4.28 -8.05 -18.59
CA LEU A 102 4.60 -9.09 -17.62
C LEU A 102 3.38 -9.98 -17.31
N LEU A 103 2.26 -9.36 -16.95
CA LEU A 103 1.06 -10.09 -16.55
C LEU A 103 0.43 -10.85 -17.74
N ALA A 104 0.51 -10.28 -18.95
CA ALA A 104 0.09 -10.97 -20.15
C ALA A 104 0.95 -12.23 -20.43
N ARG A 105 2.28 -12.13 -20.29
CA ARG A 105 3.20 -13.26 -20.45
C ARG A 105 2.95 -14.37 -19.42
N ILE A 106 2.76 -14.01 -18.14
CA ILE A 106 2.43 -14.96 -17.07
C ILE A 106 1.09 -15.65 -17.38
N ARG A 107 0.07 -14.92 -17.83
CA ARG A 107 -1.24 -15.47 -18.23
C ARG A 107 -1.11 -16.49 -19.36
N GLN A 108 -0.15 -16.32 -20.27
CA GLN A 108 0.16 -17.22 -21.38
C GLN A 108 1.04 -18.41 -20.97
N GLY A 109 1.36 -18.55 -19.69
CA GLY A 109 2.16 -19.66 -19.16
C GLY A 109 3.65 -19.36 -19.02
N GLY A 110 4.07 -18.09 -19.20
CA GLY A 110 5.43 -17.65 -18.92
C GLY A 110 5.80 -17.88 -17.46
N TYR A 111 7.05 -18.29 -17.21
CA TYR A 111 7.56 -18.51 -15.87
C TYR A 111 7.86 -17.17 -15.20
N TRP A 112 7.03 -16.75 -14.24
CA TRP A 112 7.04 -15.43 -13.64
C TRP A 112 8.43 -14.99 -13.14
N ARG A 113 9.21 -15.92 -12.57
CA ARG A 113 10.55 -15.63 -12.02
C ARG A 113 11.55 -15.22 -13.10
N HIS A 114 11.42 -15.81 -14.29
CA HIS A 114 12.20 -15.42 -15.46
C HIS A 114 11.69 -14.07 -16.01
N GLU A 115 10.38 -13.97 -16.24
CA GLU A 115 9.77 -12.80 -16.86
C GLU A 115 9.99 -11.51 -16.03
N ALA A 116 9.78 -11.58 -14.70
CA ALA A 116 9.99 -10.44 -13.81
C ALA A 116 11.47 -10.01 -13.77
N LYS A 117 12.41 -10.97 -13.79
CA LYS A 117 13.84 -10.70 -13.80
C LYS A 117 14.31 -10.04 -15.11
N MET A 118 13.70 -10.39 -16.24
CA MET A 118 14.12 -9.88 -17.55
C MET A 118 13.63 -8.45 -17.84
N LEU A 119 12.75 -7.90 -17.01
CA LEU A 119 12.33 -6.50 -17.17
C LEU A 119 13.53 -5.54 -17.10
N PHE A 120 13.43 -4.44 -17.82
CA PHE A 120 14.45 -3.39 -17.84
C PHE A 120 15.87 -3.90 -18.15
N GLY A 121 15.99 -4.77 -19.16
CA GLY A 121 17.28 -5.32 -19.59
C GLY A 121 17.94 -6.27 -18.58
N GLY A 122 17.15 -6.95 -17.77
CA GLY A 122 17.63 -7.92 -16.78
C GLY A 122 17.91 -7.32 -15.40
N GLN A 123 17.60 -6.03 -15.18
CA GLN A 123 17.74 -5.38 -13.87
C GLN A 123 16.52 -5.64 -12.97
N GLY A 124 15.38 -6.06 -13.55
CA GLY A 124 14.11 -6.12 -12.85
C GLY A 124 13.47 -4.73 -12.71
N SER A 125 12.18 -4.69 -12.38
CA SER A 125 11.47 -3.43 -12.14
C SER A 125 11.85 -2.83 -10.79
N PHE A 126 12.14 -1.53 -10.79
CA PHE A 126 12.32 -0.69 -9.60
C PHE A 126 11.10 0.23 -9.34
N GLY A 127 9.99 -0.03 -10.02
CA GLY A 127 8.73 0.69 -9.83
C GLY A 127 8.16 0.56 -8.42
N ASN A 128 7.24 1.45 -8.09
CA ASN A 128 6.54 1.48 -6.79
C ASN A 128 5.45 0.39 -6.63
N GLY A 129 5.13 -0.34 -7.71
CA GLY A 129 4.03 -1.31 -7.76
C GLY A 129 4.12 -2.49 -6.79
N SER A 130 5.31 -2.82 -6.25
CA SER A 130 5.42 -3.79 -5.16
C SER A 130 5.10 -3.19 -3.79
N ALA A 131 5.37 -1.90 -3.60
CA ALA A 131 5.15 -1.20 -2.34
C ALA A 131 3.68 -0.78 -2.16
N MET A 132 3.01 -0.35 -3.25
CA MET A 132 1.64 0.14 -3.23
C MET A 132 0.63 -0.87 -2.66
N ARG A 133 0.86 -2.18 -2.87
CA ARG A 133 -0.06 -3.29 -2.57
C ARG A 133 0.21 -4.05 -1.27
N VAL A 134 1.29 -3.71 -0.54
CA VAL A 134 1.88 -4.61 0.46
C VAL A 134 1.47 -4.33 1.91
N ALA A 135 0.84 -3.19 2.20
CA ALA A 135 0.43 -2.83 3.56
C ALA A 135 -0.43 -3.95 4.24
N PRO A 136 -1.41 -4.60 3.55
CA PRO A 136 -2.17 -5.70 4.12
C PRO A 136 -1.33 -6.90 4.56
N LEU A 137 -0.24 -7.19 3.84
CA LEU A 137 0.72 -8.23 4.22
C LEU A 137 1.45 -7.86 5.51
N GLY A 138 1.92 -6.62 5.62
CA GLY A 138 2.54 -6.10 6.84
C GLY A 138 1.61 -6.21 8.05
N ALA A 139 0.34 -5.85 7.88
CA ALA A 139 -0.69 -5.98 8.90
C ALA A 139 -0.93 -7.46 9.30
N TYR A 140 -0.96 -8.38 8.33
CA TYR A 140 -1.12 -9.80 8.57
C TYR A 140 -0.02 -10.38 9.47
N PHE A 141 1.24 -10.04 9.19
CA PHE A 141 2.40 -10.53 9.94
C PHE A 141 2.87 -9.59 11.06
N ALA A 142 2.06 -8.64 11.48
CA ALA A 142 2.44 -7.61 12.45
C ALA A 142 2.98 -8.15 13.80
N ASP A 143 2.68 -9.40 14.15
CA ASP A 143 3.21 -10.06 15.36
C ASP A 143 4.71 -10.37 15.25
N ASP A 144 5.27 -10.48 14.02
CA ASP A 144 6.63 -10.93 13.74
C ASP A 144 7.24 -10.09 12.61
N LEU A 145 8.05 -9.09 12.96
CA LEU A 145 8.64 -8.17 12.00
C LEU A 145 9.66 -8.83 11.06
N ASP A 146 10.29 -9.93 11.48
CA ASP A 146 11.23 -10.64 10.61
C ASP A 146 10.45 -11.40 9.52
N LYS A 147 9.26 -11.94 9.88
CA LYS A 147 8.32 -12.46 8.87
C LYS A 147 7.76 -11.39 7.95
N VAL A 148 7.51 -10.19 8.45
CA VAL A 148 7.10 -9.07 7.58
C VAL A 148 8.13 -8.83 6.50
N VAL A 149 9.41 -8.78 6.86
CA VAL A 149 10.52 -8.56 5.91
C VAL A 149 10.59 -9.69 4.88
N ASP A 150 10.64 -10.97 5.33
CA ASP A 150 10.71 -12.14 4.44
C ASP A 150 9.52 -12.18 3.46
N GLN A 151 8.32 -12.01 3.97
CA GLN A 151 7.11 -12.15 3.17
C GLN A 151 6.88 -10.96 2.22
N ALA A 152 7.31 -9.75 2.60
CA ALA A 152 7.28 -8.57 1.73
C ALA A 152 8.27 -8.72 0.56
N GLU A 153 9.48 -9.20 0.82
CA GLU A 153 10.44 -9.55 -0.23
C GLU A 153 9.87 -10.60 -1.18
N ARG A 154 9.33 -11.71 -0.65
CA ARG A 154 8.69 -12.78 -1.45
C ARG A 154 7.56 -12.23 -2.33
N SER A 155 6.75 -11.32 -1.81
CA SER A 155 5.69 -10.64 -2.58
C SER A 155 6.26 -9.74 -3.68
N ALA A 156 7.28 -8.94 -3.36
CA ALA A 156 7.84 -7.97 -4.30
C ALA A 156 8.43 -8.63 -5.54
N VAL A 157 9.29 -9.64 -5.34
CA VAL A 157 10.07 -10.26 -6.44
C VAL A 157 9.21 -10.98 -7.48
N THR A 158 7.92 -11.24 -7.20
CA THR A 158 7.00 -11.84 -8.18
C THR A 158 6.78 -10.98 -9.42
N THR A 159 7.02 -9.65 -9.28
CA THR A 159 6.87 -8.67 -10.37
C THR A 159 8.01 -7.63 -10.40
N HIS A 160 8.61 -7.30 -9.27
CA HIS A 160 9.56 -6.22 -9.07
C HIS A 160 10.82 -6.75 -8.36
N CYS A 161 11.79 -7.23 -9.14
CA CYS A 161 12.98 -7.90 -8.60
C CYS A 161 14.12 -6.94 -8.24
N HIS A 162 14.03 -5.66 -8.61
CA HIS A 162 15.08 -4.70 -8.33
C HIS A 162 15.13 -4.37 -6.84
N ARG A 163 16.34 -4.18 -6.29
CA ARG A 163 16.58 -3.91 -4.86
C ARG A 163 15.78 -2.75 -4.30
N GLU A 164 15.57 -1.68 -5.09
CA GLU A 164 14.79 -0.51 -4.68
C GLU A 164 13.31 -0.86 -4.47
N ALA A 165 12.72 -1.63 -5.38
CA ALA A 165 11.34 -2.07 -5.25
C ALA A 165 11.14 -3.03 -4.08
N VAL A 166 12.10 -3.94 -3.85
CA VAL A 166 12.09 -4.85 -2.68
C VAL A 166 12.20 -4.05 -1.38
N ALA A 167 13.12 -3.09 -1.30
CA ALA A 167 13.28 -2.23 -0.12
C ALA A 167 12.02 -1.40 0.15
N GLY A 168 11.38 -0.86 -0.91
CA GLY A 168 10.13 -0.11 -0.80
C GLY A 168 8.99 -0.97 -0.25
N ALA A 169 8.83 -2.19 -0.76
CA ALA A 169 7.81 -3.12 -0.28
C ALA A 169 8.04 -3.51 1.19
N ILE A 170 9.28 -3.81 1.59
CA ILE A 170 9.63 -4.10 2.98
C ILE A 170 9.29 -2.91 3.88
N ALA A 171 9.66 -1.70 3.47
CA ALA A 171 9.46 -0.49 4.28
C ALA A 171 7.97 -0.18 4.51
N VAL A 172 7.12 -0.28 3.48
CA VAL A 172 5.67 -0.05 3.61
C VAL A 172 5.00 -1.16 4.43
N ALA A 173 5.40 -2.43 4.25
CA ALA A 173 4.89 -3.53 5.06
C ALA A 173 5.24 -3.36 6.54
N LEU A 174 6.49 -2.96 6.84
CA LEU A 174 6.92 -2.63 8.21
C LEU A 174 6.10 -1.48 8.81
N ALA A 175 5.82 -0.43 8.02
CA ALA A 175 5.01 0.69 8.48
C ALA A 175 3.61 0.24 8.92
N ALA A 176 2.93 -0.59 8.12
CA ALA A 176 1.61 -1.13 8.47
C ALA A 176 1.66 -2.00 9.74
N ALA A 177 2.67 -2.85 9.86
CA ALA A 177 2.88 -3.68 11.05
C ALA A 177 3.12 -2.85 12.31
N LEU A 178 3.97 -1.82 12.22
CA LEU A 178 4.28 -0.92 13.32
C LEU A 178 3.08 -0.06 13.71
N ALA A 179 2.31 0.45 12.75
CA ALA A 179 1.09 1.21 13.02
C ALA A 179 0.10 0.40 13.86
N TRP A 180 -0.09 -0.89 13.56
CA TRP A 180 -0.90 -1.79 14.37
C TRP A 180 -0.32 -2.00 15.77
N ARG A 181 0.99 -2.26 15.91
CA ARG A 181 1.67 -2.46 17.19
C ARG A 181 1.53 -1.25 18.09
N HIS A 182 1.69 -0.05 17.53
CA HIS A 182 1.52 1.21 18.26
C HIS A 182 0.06 1.45 18.65
N GLY A 183 -0.92 0.95 17.85
CA GLY A 183 -2.34 0.97 18.17
C GLY A 183 -2.69 0.24 19.47
N ASN A 184 -1.92 -0.80 19.77
CA ASN A 184 -2.07 -1.62 20.99
C ASN A 184 -1.16 -1.18 22.15
N SER A 185 -0.38 -0.11 21.99
CA SER A 185 0.51 0.47 23.01
C SER A 185 -0.06 1.76 23.55
N SER A 186 0.08 1.99 24.86
CA SER A 186 -0.27 3.26 25.51
C SER A 186 0.73 4.39 25.22
N GLN A 187 1.91 4.08 24.68
CA GLN A 187 2.92 5.05 24.29
C GLN A 187 2.80 5.36 22.79
N LEU A 188 2.59 6.65 22.50
CA LEU A 188 2.73 7.21 21.13
C LEU A 188 4.22 7.39 20.87
N SER A 189 4.78 6.64 19.95
CA SER A 189 6.10 6.94 19.40
C SER A 189 6.05 8.22 18.56
N SER A 190 7.12 8.99 18.57
CA SER A 190 7.25 10.13 17.66
C SER A 190 7.31 9.64 16.20
N SER A 191 7.04 10.54 15.25
CA SER A 191 7.22 10.23 13.82
C SER A 191 8.65 9.79 13.52
N GLU A 192 9.63 10.39 14.20
CA GLU A 192 11.04 10.03 14.12
C GLU A 192 11.28 8.58 14.58
N GLU A 193 10.82 8.20 15.79
CA GLU A 193 10.95 6.84 16.31
C GLU A 193 10.28 5.81 15.41
N PHE A 194 9.13 6.15 14.82
CA PHE A 194 8.42 5.29 13.88
C PHE A 194 9.26 5.04 12.63
N LEU A 195 9.82 6.08 12.02
CA LEU A 195 10.69 5.97 10.84
C LEU A 195 12.00 5.26 11.16
N GLN A 196 12.60 5.48 12.32
CA GLN A 196 13.82 4.79 12.76
C GLN A 196 13.60 3.27 12.86
N GLN A 197 12.46 2.81 13.37
CA GLN A 197 12.13 1.38 13.43
C GLN A 197 12.02 0.75 12.03
N ILE A 198 11.46 1.46 11.06
CA ILE A 198 11.40 1.04 9.65
C ILE A 198 12.81 0.99 9.06
N LEU A 199 13.58 2.06 9.25
CA LEU A 199 14.94 2.22 8.72
C LEU A 199 15.86 1.06 9.14
N GLN A 200 15.77 0.62 10.41
CA GLN A 200 16.60 -0.45 10.96
C GLN A 200 16.48 -1.77 10.18
N ARG A 201 15.34 -2.05 9.58
CA ARG A 201 15.03 -3.31 8.86
C ARG A 201 14.95 -3.15 7.35
N THR A 202 14.96 -1.92 6.83
CA THR A 202 14.97 -1.67 5.39
C THR A 202 16.37 -1.95 4.82
N PRO A 203 16.49 -2.77 3.77
CA PRO A 203 17.78 -3.08 3.15
C PRO A 203 18.48 -1.83 2.58
N PRO A 204 19.82 -1.85 2.44
CA PRO A 204 20.59 -0.77 1.82
C PRO A 204 20.09 -0.46 0.41
N SER A 205 19.65 0.79 0.17
CA SER A 205 18.95 1.23 -1.06
C SER A 205 18.80 2.75 -1.06
N GLU A 206 18.41 3.33 -2.19
CA GLU A 206 18.00 4.74 -2.26
C GLU A 206 16.70 4.98 -1.47
N VAL A 207 15.78 4.00 -1.45
CA VAL A 207 14.59 4.04 -0.56
C VAL A 207 15.00 4.21 0.89
N ARG A 208 15.98 3.41 1.37
CA ARG A 208 16.48 3.52 2.73
C ARG A 208 17.08 4.89 3.02
N GLN A 209 17.88 5.44 2.11
CA GLN A 209 18.42 6.78 2.23
C GLN A 209 17.34 7.85 2.26
N GLY A 210 16.29 7.69 1.43
CA GLY A 210 15.13 8.58 1.44
C GLY A 210 14.36 8.55 2.77
N ILE A 211 14.25 7.38 3.43
CA ILE A 211 13.65 7.25 4.77
C ILE A 211 14.53 7.95 5.82
N GLU A 212 15.85 7.80 5.72
CA GLU A 212 16.80 8.50 6.60
C GLU A 212 16.65 10.02 6.46
N ASN A 213 16.59 10.53 5.23
CA ASN A 213 16.35 11.95 4.96
C ASN A 213 14.95 12.41 5.47
N ALA A 214 13.94 11.53 5.44
CA ALA A 214 12.60 11.83 5.93
C ALA A 214 12.57 12.12 7.45
N ILE A 215 13.46 11.49 8.20
CA ILE A 215 13.61 11.68 9.66
C ILE A 215 14.05 13.11 9.98
N ASP A 216 14.84 13.72 9.12
CA ASP A 216 15.42 15.06 9.33
C ASP A 216 14.39 16.22 9.14
N PHE A 217 13.20 15.93 8.60
CA PHE A 217 12.17 16.95 8.43
C PHE A 217 11.45 17.23 9.75
N PRO A 218 11.53 18.48 10.28
CA PRO A 218 10.80 18.89 11.47
C PRO A 218 9.28 18.66 11.30
N GLN A 219 8.63 18.35 12.41
CA GLN A 219 7.17 18.26 12.43
C GLN A 219 6.55 19.61 12.00
N GLY A 220 5.55 19.55 11.12
CA GLY A 220 4.92 20.74 10.55
C GLY A 220 5.62 21.33 9.32
N THR A 221 6.66 20.66 8.79
CA THR A 221 7.22 21.04 7.49
C THR A 221 6.13 20.96 6.41
N ALA A 222 6.08 21.95 5.52
CA ALA A 222 5.10 21.99 4.45
C ALA A 222 5.24 20.75 3.53
N VAL A 223 4.12 20.09 3.22
CA VAL A 223 4.09 18.85 2.43
C VAL A 223 4.81 19.03 1.09
N GLN A 224 4.62 20.16 0.41
CA GLN A 224 5.26 20.44 -0.88
C GLN A 224 6.79 20.51 -0.79
N THR A 225 7.32 21.01 0.33
CA THR A 225 8.77 21.02 0.59
C THR A 225 9.31 19.60 0.72
N VAL A 226 8.62 18.76 1.47
CA VAL A 226 9.02 17.36 1.65
C VAL A 226 8.87 16.57 0.36
N ALA A 227 7.75 16.72 -0.35
CA ALA A 227 7.52 16.09 -1.65
C ALA A 227 8.60 16.47 -2.69
N SER A 228 9.06 17.74 -2.67
CA SER A 228 10.14 18.16 -3.56
C SER A 228 11.51 17.57 -3.20
N ALA A 229 11.73 17.23 -1.94
CA ALA A 229 13.01 16.69 -1.46
C ALA A 229 13.07 15.17 -1.50
N LEU A 230 11.97 14.47 -1.17
CA LEU A 230 11.90 13.02 -1.07
C LEU A 230 11.34 12.34 -2.33
N GLY A 231 10.79 13.13 -3.27
CA GLY A 231 9.93 12.64 -4.33
C GLY A 231 8.46 12.63 -3.92
N ASN A 232 7.59 12.34 -4.86
CA ASN A 232 6.13 12.24 -4.65
C ASN A 232 5.47 11.18 -5.55
N GLY A 233 6.28 10.30 -6.14
CA GLY A 233 5.83 9.27 -7.06
C GLY A 233 5.76 9.67 -8.53
N SER A 234 6.04 10.93 -8.88
CA SER A 234 5.94 11.39 -10.27
C SER A 234 6.83 10.60 -11.25
N MET A 235 7.89 9.96 -10.74
CA MET A 235 8.76 9.07 -11.51
C MET A 235 8.29 7.61 -11.51
N VAL A 236 7.22 7.28 -10.79
CA VAL A 236 6.64 5.92 -10.65
C VAL A 236 7.67 4.88 -10.16
N THR A 237 8.68 5.32 -9.41
CA THR A 237 9.73 4.47 -8.84
C THR A 237 9.61 4.36 -7.32
N ALA A 238 10.09 3.24 -6.75
CA ALA A 238 10.02 3.03 -5.31
C ALA A 238 10.75 4.12 -4.52
N GLN A 239 11.94 4.54 -4.96
CA GLN A 239 12.74 5.56 -4.29
C GLN A 239 12.16 6.97 -4.39
N ASP A 240 11.33 7.26 -5.42
CA ASP A 240 10.65 8.54 -5.58
C ASP A 240 9.28 8.58 -4.86
N THR A 241 8.74 7.43 -4.45
CA THR A 241 7.38 7.33 -3.90
C THR A 241 7.37 7.01 -2.41
N VAL A 242 8.12 5.97 -2.02
CA VAL A 242 8.03 5.36 -0.68
C VAL A 242 8.48 6.30 0.44
N PRO A 243 9.61 7.04 0.32
CA PRO A 243 10.05 7.93 1.40
C PRO A 243 9.02 8.99 1.76
N PHE A 244 8.35 9.58 0.76
CA PHE A 244 7.30 10.57 0.98
C PHE A 244 6.06 9.96 1.65
N ALA A 245 5.59 8.82 1.18
CA ALA A 245 4.44 8.13 1.78
C ALA A 245 4.72 7.76 3.25
N LEU A 246 5.94 7.28 3.55
CA LEU A 246 6.36 6.93 4.89
C LEU A 246 6.58 8.14 5.80
N TRP A 247 6.97 9.30 5.27
CA TRP A 247 6.99 10.55 6.03
C TRP A 247 5.56 11.03 6.34
N SER A 248 4.65 10.94 5.37
CA SER A 248 3.27 11.43 5.52
C SER A 248 2.46 10.62 6.54
N ALA A 249 2.58 9.29 6.54
CA ALA A 249 1.78 8.41 7.40
C ALA A 249 1.92 8.71 8.90
N PRO A 250 3.13 8.77 9.52
CA PRO A 250 3.28 9.04 10.94
C PRO A 250 2.96 10.49 11.34
N CYS A 251 2.97 11.45 10.41
CA CYS A 251 2.56 12.82 10.69
C CYS A 251 1.08 12.91 11.12
N HIS A 252 0.24 12.01 10.63
CA HIS A 252 -1.21 11.98 10.86
C HIS A 252 -1.70 10.58 11.27
N LEU A 253 -0.91 9.80 11.99
CA LEU A 253 -1.18 8.39 12.29
C LEU A 253 -2.49 8.16 13.05
N ASN A 254 -3.02 9.16 13.73
CA ASN A 254 -4.27 9.08 14.50
C ASN A 254 -5.49 9.69 13.78
N ASP A 255 -5.33 10.19 12.56
CA ASP A 255 -6.39 10.83 11.78
C ASP A 255 -6.29 10.43 10.31
N TYR A 256 -7.13 9.47 9.91
CA TYR A 256 -7.13 8.91 8.57
C TYR A 256 -7.46 9.96 7.50
N GLU A 257 -8.45 10.79 7.76
CA GLU A 257 -8.90 11.82 6.82
C GLU A 257 -7.78 12.85 6.59
N GLU A 258 -7.20 13.37 7.67
CA GLU A 258 -6.10 14.34 7.56
C GLU A 258 -4.86 13.75 6.90
N ALA A 259 -4.54 12.48 7.18
CA ALA A 259 -3.44 11.78 6.53
C ALA A 259 -3.59 11.76 5.00
N LEU A 260 -4.79 11.47 4.50
CA LEU A 260 -5.02 11.44 3.05
C LEU A 260 -5.06 12.83 2.43
N TRP A 261 -5.66 13.83 3.10
CA TRP A 261 -5.61 15.21 2.61
C TRP A 261 -4.18 15.77 2.56
N ALA A 262 -3.36 15.47 3.55
CA ALA A 262 -1.95 15.85 3.55
C ALA A 262 -1.21 15.13 2.41
N THR A 263 -1.38 13.82 2.27
CA THR A 263 -0.69 13.00 1.25
C THR A 263 -1.03 13.45 -0.16
N VAL A 264 -2.31 13.59 -0.48
CA VAL A 264 -2.74 14.00 -1.84
C VAL A 264 -2.27 15.40 -2.19
N SER A 265 -1.98 16.26 -1.21
CA SER A 265 -1.44 17.60 -1.44
C SER A 265 0.00 17.59 -1.95
N GLY A 266 0.74 16.49 -1.77
CA GLY A 266 2.06 16.30 -2.36
C GLY A 266 2.03 16.15 -3.88
N LEU A 267 0.84 15.97 -4.46
CA LEU A 267 0.65 15.71 -5.89
C LEU A 267 1.37 14.43 -6.36
N GLY A 268 1.96 14.41 -7.56
CA GLY A 268 2.66 13.23 -8.09
C GLY A 268 1.73 12.03 -8.30
N ASP A 269 2.14 10.87 -7.85
CA ASP A 269 1.43 9.58 -7.93
C ASP A 269 0.43 9.44 -6.77
N ARG A 270 -0.71 10.09 -6.92
CA ARG A 270 -1.66 10.40 -5.82
C ARG A 270 -2.42 9.18 -5.33
N ASP A 271 -2.85 8.31 -6.24
CA ASP A 271 -3.50 7.03 -5.92
C ASP A 271 -2.55 6.14 -5.13
N THR A 272 -1.34 5.91 -5.65
CA THR A 272 -0.31 5.07 -5.05
C THR A 272 0.15 5.59 -3.68
N THR A 273 0.44 6.90 -3.55
CA THR A 273 0.86 7.46 -2.25
C THR A 273 -0.26 7.40 -1.23
N CYS A 274 -1.51 7.69 -1.63
CA CYS A 274 -2.69 7.58 -0.76
C CYS A 274 -3.04 6.13 -0.44
N ALA A 275 -2.85 5.18 -1.35
CA ALA A 275 -3.02 3.75 -1.08
C ALA A 275 -2.06 3.26 0.01
N MET A 276 -0.75 3.59 -0.11
CA MET A 276 0.24 3.26 0.91
C MET A 276 -0.11 3.85 2.27
N VAL A 277 -0.37 5.16 2.33
CA VAL A 277 -0.70 5.87 3.58
C VAL A 277 -2.00 5.37 4.18
N GLY A 278 -3.04 5.19 3.36
CA GLY A 278 -4.34 4.68 3.81
C GLY A 278 -4.24 3.28 4.42
N GLY A 279 -3.49 2.38 3.77
CA GLY A 279 -3.24 1.02 4.27
C GLY A 279 -2.43 0.96 5.56
N VAL A 280 -1.59 1.96 5.82
CA VAL A 280 -0.81 2.10 7.05
C VAL A 280 -1.63 2.74 8.16
N VAL A 281 -2.22 3.91 7.92
CA VAL A 281 -2.87 4.72 8.96
C VAL A 281 -4.12 4.04 9.51
N VAL A 282 -4.88 3.32 8.66
CA VAL A 282 -6.05 2.56 9.11
C VAL A 282 -5.70 1.50 10.18
N MET A 283 -4.48 1.03 10.22
CA MET A 283 -4.03 0.08 11.24
C MET A 283 -3.99 0.68 12.65
N ARG A 284 -3.90 2.00 12.74
CA ARG A 284 -3.98 2.75 14.01
C ARG A 284 -5.38 3.26 14.29
N THR A 285 -6.05 3.83 13.28
CA THR A 285 -7.37 4.46 13.46
C THR A 285 -8.52 3.46 13.47
N GLY A 286 -8.32 2.27 12.92
CA GLY A 286 -9.40 1.36 12.58
C GLY A 286 -10.21 1.83 11.36
N VAL A 287 -11.06 0.97 10.82
CA VAL A 287 -11.97 1.31 9.71
C VAL A 287 -12.94 2.42 10.11
N GLN A 288 -13.29 2.53 11.38
CA GLN A 288 -14.13 3.60 11.92
C GLN A 288 -13.48 4.99 11.83
N GLY A 289 -12.16 5.07 11.61
CA GLY A 289 -11.45 6.33 11.32
C GLY A 289 -11.65 6.83 9.89
N ILE A 290 -12.11 5.98 8.98
CA ILE A 290 -12.45 6.39 7.62
C ILE A 290 -13.80 7.12 7.65
N PRO A 291 -13.93 8.33 7.05
CA PRO A 291 -15.22 9.01 6.96
C PRO A 291 -16.29 8.12 6.31
N LYS A 292 -17.45 7.98 6.93
CA LYS A 292 -18.53 7.11 6.44
C LYS A 292 -18.97 7.44 5.01
N GLU A 293 -18.98 8.71 4.67
CA GLU A 293 -19.31 9.16 3.30
C GLU A 293 -18.27 8.68 2.28
N TRP A 294 -16.98 8.57 2.64
CA TRP A 294 -15.94 8.07 1.74
C TRP A 294 -16.13 6.57 1.45
N LEU A 295 -16.52 5.79 2.45
CA LEU A 295 -16.85 4.38 2.26
C LEU A 295 -18.01 4.16 1.28
N HIS A 296 -18.95 5.12 1.19
CA HIS A 296 -20.05 5.06 0.23
C HIS A 296 -19.67 5.60 -1.16
N CYS A 297 -18.59 6.37 -1.27
CA CYS A 297 -18.14 6.92 -2.53
C CYS A 297 -17.33 5.93 -3.36
N GLN A 298 -16.61 5.00 -2.71
CA GLN A 298 -15.71 4.08 -3.40
C GLN A 298 -16.44 2.95 -4.13
N GLU A 299 -15.88 2.52 -5.25
CA GLU A 299 -16.33 1.34 -5.98
C GLU A 299 -16.14 0.09 -5.08
N PRO A 300 -17.13 -0.80 -4.94
CA PRO A 300 -16.99 -1.96 -4.07
C PRO A 300 -16.01 -2.98 -4.63
N ILE A 301 -15.21 -3.59 -3.75
CA ILE A 301 -14.36 -4.73 -4.11
C ILE A 301 -15.24 -5.91 -4.53
N PRO A 302 -14.98 -6.58 -5.68
CA PRO A 302 -15.77 -7.70 -6.14
C PRO A 302 -15.72 -8.89 -5.15
N ARG A 303 -16.86 -9.29 -4.62
CA ARG A 303 -16.99 -10.36 -3.58
C ARG A 303 -16.33 -11.69 -3.96
N HIS A 304 -16.27 -12.03 -5.25
CA HIS A 304 -15.70 -13.30 -5.72
C HIS A 304 -14.16 -13.34 -5.63
N MET A 305 -13.50 -12.21 -5.40
CA MET A 305 -12.04 -12.12 -5.32
C MET A 305 -11.47 -12.47 -3.94
N LEU A 306 -12.30 -12.46 -2.90
CA LEU A 306 -11.93 -12.73 -1.51
C LEU A 306 -12.93 -13.73 -0.90
N LYS A 307 -12.42 -14.79 -0.23
CA LYS A 307 -13.26 -15.90 0.27
C LYS A 307 -14.09 -15.52 1.51
N ASN A 308 -13.54 -14.67 2.38
CA ASN A 308 -14.10 -14.36 3.69
C ASN A 308 -14.33 -12.85 3.88
N CYS A 309 -14.88 -12.19 2.87
CA CYS A 309 -15.08 -10.75 2.92
C CYS A 309 -16.13 -10.37 3.99
N GLY A 310 -15.71 -10.32 5.26
CA GLY A 310 -16.43 -9.70 6.37
C GLY A 310 -16.28 -8.18 6.40
N MET A 311 -15.93 -7.55 5.28
CA MET A 311 -15.83 -6.10 5.15
C MET A 311 -17.23 -5.50 5.30
N THR A 312 -17.37 -4.59 6.25
CA THR A 312 -18.63 -3.91 6.62
C THR A 312 -19.14 -2.93 5.58
N SER A 313 -18.40 -2.74 4.48
CA SER A 313 -18.69 -1.76 3.42
C SER A 313 -19.60 -2.27 2.29
N PHE A 314 -20.16 -3.50 2.40
CA PHE A 314 -21.13 -3.97 1.41
C PHE A 314 -22.56 -3.75 1.91
N PRO A 315 -23.30 -2.77 1.39
CA PRO A 315 -24.74 -2.76 1.58
C PRO A 315 -25.31 -4.05 0.97
N ASP A 316 -26.06 -4.81 1.76
CA ASP A 316 -26.92 -5.87 1.23
C ASP A 316 -27.91 -5.21 0.25
N ASN A 317 -27.60 -5.25 -1.04
CA ASN A 317 -28.57 -4.99 -2.08
C ASN A 317 -29.39 -6.28 -2.24
N SER A 318 -30.38 -6.44 -1.37
CA SER A 318 -31.54 -7.29 -1.60
C SER A 318 -32.54 -6.58 -2.48
#